data_ab5fce465024704ee6ba72bfe76dd105
#
_entry.id   ab5fce465024704ee6ba72bfe76dd105
#
_cell.length_a   1.000
_cell.length_b   1.000
_cell.length_c   1.000
_cell.angle_alpha   90.00
_cell.angle_beta   90.00
_cell.angle_gamma   90.00
#
_symmetry.space_group_name_H-M   'P 1'
#
loop_
_entity.id
_entity.type
_entity.pdbx_description
1 polymer ?
#
loop_
_entity_poly.entity_id
_entity_poly.type
_entity_poly.pdbx_seq_one_letter_code
_entity_poly.pdbx_strand_id
1 'polypeptide(L)'
;MDLLVVEDDTVIGEGISEFLSEYGYHVIEARDGKEALDLFNKEIKLVLLDIQIPFINGLEVLKTIRKESDIPVLMLTAFNNEEYKIEAFTQLADGYIEKPFSLIVLKTRIDALIKKYYGSIEKFIYKNIEINFTSYTAKIEGRSIEINPKELKILKCLLNHEGQVLSRMQIIDQVWKETDDIPYDRVIDVYIKELRKKLQLDCITTIRNVGYKLERK
;
A
#
# COMPACT_ATOMS: atom_id res chain seq x y z
N MET A 1 -1.71 -5.22 -0.23
CA MET A 1 -0.44 -4.91 -0.96
C MET A 1 0.70 -5.32 -0.03
N ASP A 2 1.59 -6.17 -0.51
CA ASP A 2 2.62 -6.79 0.32
C ASP A 2 3.89 -5.93 0.32
N LEU A 3 4.35 -5.61 1.52
CA LEU A 3 5.58 -4.88 1.78
C LEU A 3 6.55 -5.80 2.52
N LEU A 4 7.81 -5.81 2.12
CA LEU A 4 8.88 -6.47 2.87
C LEU A 4 9.61 -5.41 3.71
N VAL A 5 9.64 -5.61 5.01
CA VAL A 5 10.38 -4.76 5.97
C VAL A 5 11.57 -5.54 6.48
N VAL A 6 12.77 -5.01 6.24
CA VAL A 6 14.03 -5.64 6.63
C VAL A 6 14.73 -4.76 7.65
N GLU A 7 14.68 -5.16 8.91
CA GLU A 7 15.15 -4.40 10.07
C GLU A 7 15.55 -5.38 11.18
N ASP A 8 16.76 -5.29 11.69
CA ASP A 8 17.26 -6.18 12.76
C ASP A 8 16.83 -5.74 14.17
N ASP A 9 16.56 -4.44 14.36
CA ASP A 9 15.95 -3.96 15.60
C ASP A 9 14.46 -4.33 15.63
N THR A 10 14.13 -5.27 16.51
CA THR A 10 12.75 -5.80 16.62
C THR A 10 11.74 -4.74 17.02
N VAL A 11 12.13 -3.75 17.84
CA VAL A 11 11.21 -2.68 18.29
C VAL A 11 10.87 -1.75 17.11
N ILE A 12 11.87 -1.44 16.28
CA ILE A 12 11.67 -0.61 15.10
C ILE A 12 10.85 -1.40 14.05
N GLY A 13 11.22 -2.65 13.77
CA GLY A 13 10.55 -3.51 12.80
C GLY A 13 9.08 -3.74 13.13
N GLU A 14 8.80 -4.18 14.36
CA GLU A 14 7.43 -4.38 14.86
C GLU A 14 6.62 -3.06 14.83
N GLY A 15 7.21 -1.94 15.26
CA GLY A 15 6.54 -0.63 15.22
C GLY A 15 6.20 -0.17 13.80
N ILE A 16 7.08 -0.41 12.81
CA ILE A 16 6.78 -0.14 11.40
C ILE A 16 5.65 -1.05 10.91
N SER A 17 5.73 -2.35 11.22
CA SER A 17 4.77 -3.36 10.77
C SER A 17 3.37 -3.10 11.33
N GLU A 18 3.28 -2.84 12.63
CA GLU A 18 2.02 -2.52 13.29
C GLU A 18 1.37 -1.27 12.68
N PHE A 19 2.15 -0.19 12.59
CA PHE A 19 1.68 1.07 12.00
C PHE A 19 1.23 0.91 10.54
N LEU A 20 2.01 0.25 9.68
CA LEU A 20 1.64 0.08 8.27
C LEU A 20 0.43 -0.84 8.11
N SER A 21 0.28 -1.85 8.98
CA SER A 21 -0.89 -2.74 8.99
C SER A 21 -2.19 -2.00 9.32
N GLU A 22 -2.15 -0.98 10.19
CA GLU A 22 -3.30 -0.11 10.47
C GLU A 22 -3.77 0.64 9.21
N TYR A 23 -2.85 0.91 8.27
CA TYR A 23 -3.17 1.54 6.98
C TYR A 23 -3.50 0.54 5.87
N GLY A 24 -3.65 -0.76 6.19
CA GLY A 24 -4.08 -1.80 5.26
C GLY A 24 -2.96 -2.33 4.37
N TYR A 25 -1.70 -2.17 4.75
CA TYR A 25 -0.59 -2.90 4.14
C TYR A 25 -0.46 -4.28 4.80
N HIS A 26 -0.09 -5.27 4.02
CA HIS A 26 0.34 -6.57 4.54
C HIS A 26 1.87 -6.55 4.63
N VAL A 27 2.40 -6.61 5.83
CA VAL A 27 3.84 -6.52 6.08
C VAL A 27 4.43 -7.91 6.32
N ILE A 28 5.49 -8.19 5.59
CA ILE A 28 6.35 -9.36 5.76
C ILE A 28 7.64 -8.84 6.39
N GLU A 29 8.02 -9.39 7.53
CA GLU A 29 9.20 -8.96 8.27
C GLU A 29 10.37 -9.91 8.01
N ALA A 30 11.56 -9.33 7.86
CA ALA A 30 12.84 -10.03 7.84
C ALA A 30 13.81 -9.33 8.79
N ARG A 31 14.60 -10.08 9.51
CA ARG A 31 15.51 -9.55 10.54
C ARG A 31 16.97 -9.47 10.09
N ASP A 32 17.26 -10.02 8.91
CA ASP A 32 18.58 -10.00 8.31
C ASP A 32 18.49 -10.10 6.78
N GLY A 33 19.64 -9.89 6.12
CA GLY A 33 19.69 -9.88 4.67
C GLY A 33 19.48 -11.24 4.01
N LYS A 34 19.76 -12.34 4.72
CA LYS A 34 19.51 -13.69 4.20
C LYS A 34 18.01 -13.99 4.23
N GLU A 35 17.37 -13.76 5.37
CA GLU A 35 15.92 -13.90 5.53
C GLU A 35 15.16 -13.02 4.53
N ALA A 36 15.66 -11.79 4.30
CA ALA A 36 15.09 -10.88 3.31
C ALA A 36 15.08 -11.48 1.89
N LEU A 37 16.18 -12.10 1.48
CA LEU A 37 16.27 -12.74 0.16
C LEU A 37 15.44 -14.03 0.07
N ASP A 38 15.34 -14.79 1.15
CA ASP A 38 14.52 -16.02 1.22
C ASP A 38 13.01 -15.71 1.15
N LEU A 39 12.56 -14.58 1.74
CA LEU A 39 11.17 -14.14 1.74
C LEU A 39 10.79 -13.31 0.50
N PHE A 40 11.79 -12.78 -0.21
CA PHE A 40 11.53 -11.96 -1.39
C PHE A 40 10.85 -12.77 -2.49
N ASN A 41 9.73 -12.26 -3.01
CA ASN A 41 8.96 -12.89 -4.07
C ASN A 41 8.20 -11.84 -4.92
N LYS A 42 7.56 -12.28 -6.01
CA LYS A 42 6.88 -11.41 -6.99
C LYS A 42 5.62 -10.69 -6.46
N GLU A 43 5.07 -11.12 -5.33
CA GLU A 43 3.89 -10.49 -4.71
C GLU A 43 4.30 -9.22 -3.95
N ILE A 44 5.56 -9.12 -3.51
CA ILE A 44 6.08 -7.94 -2.83
C ILE A 44 6.09 -6.75 -3.78
N LYS A 45 5.54 -5.61 -3.30
CA LYS A 45 5.37 -4.39 -4.09
C LYS A 45 6.32 -3.26 -3.65
N LEU A 46 6.92 -3.35 -2.49
CA LEU A 46 7.92 -2.40 -2.02
C LEU A 46 8.75 -3.05 -0.92
N VAL A 47 10.04 -2.74 -0.88
CA VAL A 47 10.94 -3.15 0.20
C VAL A 47 11.36 -1.92 1.01
N LEU A 48 11.21 -2.00 2.32
CA LEU A 48 11.89 -1.14 3.28
C LEU A 48 13.12 -1.90 3.74
N LEU A 49 14.30 -1.32 3.61
CA LEU A 49 15.55 -2.05 3.77
C LEU A 49 16.55 -1.23 4.58
N ASP A 50 16.84 -1.69 5.79
CA ASP A 50 17.96 -1.12 6.53
C ASP A 50 19.29 -1.50 5.86
N ILE A 51 20.22 -0.57 5.88
CA ILE A 51 21.58 -0.79 5.38
C ILE A 51 22.36 -1.69 6.33
N GLN A 52 22.23 -1.44 7.63
CA GLN A 52 23.02 -2.09 8.68
C GLN A 52 22.28 -3.29 9.27
N ILE A 53 22.22 -4.37 8.55
CA ILE A 53 21.60 -5.63 8.99
C ILE A 53 22.61 -6.77 9.00
N PRO A 54 22.39 -7.82 9.82
CA PRO A 54 23.30 -8.96 9.94
C PRO A 54 23.43 -9.79 8.66
N PHE A 55 24.51 -10.57 8.58
CA PHE A 55 24.87 -11.55 7.56
C PHE A 55 25.13 -10.95 6.17
N ILE A 56 24.10 -10.47 5.50
CA ILE A 56 24.15 -9.81 4.19
C ILE A 56 23.67 -8.38 4.40
N ASN A 57 24.54 -7.38 4.16
CA ASN A 57 24.15 -5.99 4.36
C ASN A 57 23.09 -5.53 3.35
N GLY A 58 22.33 -4.48 3.70
CA GLY A 58 21.21 -4.02 2.87
C GLY A 58 21.60 -3.61 1.45
N LEU A 59 22.81 -3.13 1.21
CA LEU A 59 23.28 -2.77 -0.14
C LEU A 59 23.48 -4.02 -1.02
N GLU A 60 23.95 -5.11 -0.44
CA GLU A 60 24.08 -6.39 -1.15
C GLU A 60 22.71 -7.03 -1.41
N VAL A 61 21.78 -6.91 -0.46
CA VAL A 61 20.37 -7.31 -0.67
C VAL A 61 19.77 -6.51 -1.82
N LEU A 62 19.93 -5.18 -1.82
CA LEU A 62 19.48 -4.32 -2.91
C LEU A 62 20.05 -4.74 -4.26
N LYS A 63 21.37 -4.97 -4.34
CA LYS A 63 22.04 -5.45 -5.57
C LYS A 63 21.43 -6.76 -6.07
N THR A 64 21.09 -7.65 -5.17
CA THR A 64 20.51 -8.96 -5.50
C THR A 64 19.08 -8.80 -6.01
N ILE A 65 18.24 -8.01 -5.33
CA ILE A 65 16.87 -7.71 -5.77
C ILE A 65 16.88 -7.07 -7.17
N ARG A 66 17.80 -6.13 -7.43
CA ARG A 66 17.90 -5.43 -8.73
C ARG A 66 18.27 -6.32 -9.92
N LYS A 67 18.80 -7.52 -9.68
CA LYS A 67 19.03 -8.50 -10.77
C LYS A 67 17.73 -9.12 -11.28
N GLU A 68 16.69 -9.11 -10.47
CA GLU A 68 15.44 -9.83 -10.73
C GLU A 68 14.21 -8.93 -10.78
N SER A 69 14.30 -7.70 -10.23
CA SER A 69 13.13 -6.84 -10.05
C SER A 69 13.47 -5.36 -9.96
N ASP A 70 12.60 -4.54 -10.57
CA ASP A 70 12.62 -3.08 -10.50
C ASP A 70 11.62 -2.52 -9.48
N ILE A 71 11.13 -3.34 -8.53
CA ILE A 71 10.20 -2.86 -7.49
C ILE A 71 10.84 -1.73 -6.66
N PRO A 72 10.07 -0.79 -6.13
CA PRO A 72 10.61 0.27 -5.31
C PRO A 72 11.28 -0.25 -4.03
N VAL A 73 12.49 0.23 -3.77
CA VAL A 73 13.24 -0.03 -2.54
C VAL A 73 13.53 1.29 -1.84
N LEU A 74 13.04 1.43 -0.62
CA LEU A 74 13.27 2.56 0.26
C LEU A 74 14.27 2.15 1.34
N MET A 75 15.47 2.74 1.30
CA MET A 75 16.52 2.43 2.25
C MET A 75 16.28 3.14 3.59
N LEU A 76 16.50 2.43 4.68
CA LEU A 76 16.60 3.00 6.02
C LEU A 76 18.08 3.15 6.37
N THR A 77 18.49 4.29 6.90
CA THR A 77 19.91 4.55 7.13
C THR A 77 20.13 5.36 8.40
N ALA A 78 21.20 5.06 9.14
CA ALA A 78 21.67 5.91 10.22
C ALA A 78 22.37 7.16 9.65
N PHE A 79 22.20 8.29 10.33
CA PHE A 79 22.60 9.65 9.90
C PHE A 79 24.09 9.83 9.50
N ASN A 80 25.01 8.94 9.87
CA ASN A 80 26.43 9.24 9.97
C ASN A 80 27.36 8.76 8.84
N ASN A 81 26.83 8.31 7.68
CA ASN A 81 27.74 7.82 6.65
C ASN A 81 27.33 8.28 5.23
N GLU A 82 27.93 9.39 4.78
CA GLU A 82 27.73 9.89 3.40
C GLU A 82 28.15 8.87 2.33
N GLU A 83 29.14 8.01 2.61
CA GLU A 83 29.58 6.99 1.66
C GLU A 83 28.48 5.98 1.39
N TYR A 84 27.74 5.53 2.40
CA TYR A 84 26.60 4.61 2.21
C TYR A 84 25.44 5.27 1.45
N LYS A 85 25.21 6.57 1.63
CA LYS A 85 24.21 7.29 0.86
C LYS A 85 24.56 7.34 -0.62
N ILE A 86 25.81 7.69 -0.94
CA ILE A 86 26.31 7.73 -2.32
C ILE A 86 26.23 6.34 -2.94
N GLU A 87 26.63 5.31 -2.21
CA GLU A 87 26.57 3.93 -2.69
C GLU A 87 25.13 3.45 -2.92
N ALA A 88 24.18 3.76 -2.02
CA ALA A 88 22.77 3.43 -2.17
C ALA A 88 22.16 4.11 -3.41
N PHE A 89 22.51 5.37 -3.67
CA PHE A 89 22.07 6.08 -4.88
C PHE A 89 22.66 5.49 -6.16
N THR A 90 23.95 5.13 -6.15
CA THR A 90 24.61 4.52 -7.32
C THR A 90 24.08 3.11 -7.59
N GLN A 91 23.48 2.45 -6.59
CA GLN A 91 22.92 1.10 -6.70
C GLN A 91 21.42 1.07 -6.96
N LEU A 92 20.84 2.18 -7.42
CA LEU A 92 19.44 2.24 -7.84
C LEU A 92 18.41 2.04 -6.71
N ALA A 93 18.67 2.55 -5.50
CA ALA A 93 17.63 2.75 -4.51
C ALA A 93 16.66 3.86 -4.97
N ASP A 94 15.36 3.71 -4.69
CA ASP A 94 14.32 4.67 -5.08
C ASP A 94 14.16 5.83 -4.12
N GLY A 95 14.72 5.70 -2.94
CA GLY A 95 14.74 6.71 -1.90
C GLY A 95 15.43 6.20 -0.65
N TYR A 96 15.60 7.11 0.31
CA TYR A 96 16.12 6.78 1.63
C TYR A 96 15.38 7.58 2.71
N ILE A 97 15.40 7.06 3.92
CA ILE A 97 14.93 7.72 5.14
C ILE A 97 16.01 7.60 6.21
N GLU A 98 16.34 8.70 6.84
CA GLU A 98 17.30 8.75 7.93
C GLU A 98 16.65 8.40 9.26
N LYS A 99 17.29 7.52 10.03
CA LYS A 99 16.93 7.22 11.43
C LYS A 99 17.48 8.29 12.38
N PRO A 100 16.70 8.79 13.37
CA PRO A 100 15.32 8.41 13.66
C PRO A 100 14.30 9.11 12.75
N PHE A 101 13.22 8.42 12.37
CA PHE A 101 12.19 8.94 11.51
C PHE A 101 10.79 8.86 12.13
N SER A 102 9.88 9.71 11.64
CA SER A 102 8.46 9.62 11.94
C SER A 102 7.79 8.56 11.06
N LEU A 103 6.97 7.68 11.65
CA LEU A 103 6.18 6.68 10.91
C LEU A 103 5.24 7.32 9.87
N ILE A 104 4.73 8.52 10.15
CA ILE A 104 3.92 9.29 9.20
C ILE A 104 4.74 9.72 7.98
N VAL A 105 6.00 10.16 8.19
CA VAL A 105 6.90 10.52 7.09
C VAL A 105 7.27 9.28 6.29
N LEU A 106 7.58 8.16 6.95
CA LEU A 106 7.84 6.87 6.30
C LEU A 106 6.67 6.48 5.40
N LYS A 107 5.46 6.47 5.93
CA LYS A 107 4.25 6.15 5.16
C LYS A 107 4.05 7.09 3.96
N THR A 108 4.28 8.38 4.13
CA THR A 108 4.15 9.35 3.04
C THR A 108 5.12 9.03 1.89
N ARG A 109 6.35 8.61 2.22
CA ARG A 109 7.34 8.17 1.24
C ARG A 109 6.93 6.88 0.53
N ILE A 110 6.42 5.90 1.28
CA ILE A 110 5.89 4.64 0.73
C ILE A 110 4.75 4.94 -0.25
N ASP A 111 3.75 5.74 0.16
CA ASP A 111 2.61 6.12 -0.69
C ASP A 111 3.08 6.80 -1.99
N ALA A 112 4.09 7.67 -1.90
CA ALA A 112 4.64 8.36 -3.05
C ALA A 112 5.35 7.39 -4.02
N LEU A 113 6.13 6.45 -3.50
CA LEU A 113 6.80 5.43 -4.31
C LEU A 113 5.79 4.49 -4.97
N ILE A 114 4.81 3.98 -4.21
CA ILE A 114 3.74 3.15 -4.74
C ILE A 114 3.00 3.87 -5.87
N LYS A 115 2.67 5.15 -5.66
CA LYS A 115 2.02 5.97 -6.70
C LYS A 115 2.90 6.15 -7.93
N LYS A 116 4.21 6.34 -7.76
CA LYS A 116 5.18 6.51 -8.84
C LYS A 116 5.32 5.24 -9.68
N TYR A 117 5.42 4.08 -9.03
CA TYR A 117 5.71 2.80 -9.68
C TYR A 117 4.46 2.10 -10.23
N TYR A 118 3.36 2.16 -9.50
CA TYR A 118 2.13 1.44 -9.84
C TYR A 118 1.01 2.37 -10.31
N GLY A 119 1.26 3.69 -10.30
CA GLY A 119 0.29 4.69 -10.69
C GLY A 119 -0.84 4.85 -9.67
N SER A 120 -1.70 5.83 -9.89
CA SER A 120 -3.01 5.85 -9.26
C SER A 120 -3.97 5.09 -10.16
N ILE A 121 -4.84 4.26 -9.61
CA ILE A 121 -5.92 3.65 -10.40
C ILE A 121 -6.78 4.80 -10.95
N GLU A 122 -6.60 5.09 -12.24
CA GLU A 122 -7.38 6.14 -12.91
C GLU A 122 -8.68 5.58 -13.48
N LYS A 123 -8.65 4.31 -13.88
CA LYS A 123 -9.79 3.61 -14.48
C LYS A 123 -9.96 2.23 -13.85
N PHE A 124 -11.20 1.82 -13.72
CA PHE A 124 -11.58 0.48 -13.32
C PHE A 124 -12.53 -0.08 -14.36
N ILE A 125 -12.16 -1.22 -14.92
CA ILE A 125 -13.00 -1.96 -15.86
C ILE A 125 -13.24 -3.34 -15.26
N TYR A 126 -14.51 -3.69 -15.07
CA TYR A 126 -14.92 -4.96 -14.53
C TYR A 126 -16.23 -5.41 -15.19
N LYS A 127 -16.20 -6.54 -15.90
CA LYS A 127 -17.34 -7.00 -16.74
C LYS A 127 -17.79 -5.89 -17.70
N ASN A 128 -19.03 -5.42 -17.56
CA ASN A 128 -19.62 -4.34 -18.34
C ASN A 128 -19.58 -2.96 -17.65
N ILE A 129 -18.80 -2.83 -16.58
CA ILE A 129 -18.67 -1.61 -15.78
C ILE A 129 -17.38 -0.90 -16.19
N GLU A 130 -17.47 0.40 -16.44
CA GLU A 130 -16.34 1.29 -16.68
C GLU A 130 -16.43 2.46 -15.71
N ILE A 131 -15.38 2.67 -14.91
CA ILE A 131 -15.27 3.80 -13.99
C ILE A 131 -13.99 4.58 -14.31
N ASN A 132 -14.12 5.89 -14.34
CA ASN A 132 -12.98 6.81 -14.39
C ASN A 132 -12.96 7.61 -13.10
N PHE A 133 -11.93 7.37 -12.28
CA PHE A 133 -11.76 8.03 -10.98
C PHE A 133 -11.28 9.47 -11.08
N THR A 134 -10.66 9.86 -12.21
CA THR A 134 -10.20 11.22 -12.45
C THR A 134 -11.35 12.14 -12.82
N SER A 135 -12.26 11.68 -13.67
CA SER A 135 -13.44 12.44 -14.09
C SER A 135 -14.68 12.19 -13.22
N TYR A 136 -14.60 11.32 -12.23
CA TYR A 136 -15.71 10.90 -11.37
C TYR A 136 -16.93 10.38 -12.15
N THR A 137 -16.68 9.59 -13.18
CA THR A 137 -17.73 9.03 -14.01
C THR A 137 -17.81 7.52 -13.93
N ALA A 138 -19.02 6.97 -14.01
CA ALA A 138 -19.27 5.54 -14.08
C ALA A 138 -20.23 5.21 -15.23
N LYS A 139 -20.00 4.08 -15.90
CA LYS A 139 -20.85 3.56 -16.98
C LYS A 139 -21.08 2.08 -16.78
N ILE A 140 -22.27 1.60 -17.17
CA ILE A 140 -22.60 0.19 -17.30
C ILE A 140 -23.14 0.01 -18.73
N GLU A 141 -22.56 -0.91 -19.50
CA GLU A 141 -22.92 -1.14 -20.91
C GLU A 141 -22.91 0.16 -21.75
N GLY A 142 -21.93 1.05 -21.45
CA GLY A 142 -21.81 2.35 -22.12
C GLY A 142 -22.77 3.44 -21.63
N ARG A 143 -23.75 3.12 -20.77
CA ARG A 143 -24.73 4.07 -20.21
C ARG A 143 -24.19 4.70 -18.94
N SER A 144 -24.24 6.03 -18.84
CA SER A 144 -23.80 6.75 -17.65
C SER A 144 -24.68 6.45 -16.44
N ILE A 145 -24.03 6.23 -15.31
CA ILE A 145 -24.65 5.97 -14.01
C ILE A 145 -24.27 7.10 -13.06
N GLU A 146 -25.26 7.63 -12.36
CA GLU A 146 -25.01 8.62 -11.31
C GLU A 146 -24.39 7.95 -10.08
N ILE A 147 -23.19 8.41 -9.70
CA ILE A 147 -22.42 7.87 -8.60
C ILE A 147 -21.92 8.99 -7.69
N ASN A 148 -21.98 8.77 -6.39
CA ASN A 148 -21.49 9.74 -5.42
C ASN A 148 -19.95 9.73 -5.39
N PRO A 149 -19.27 10.89 -5.31
CA PRO A 149 -17.81 10.96 -5.17
C PRO A 149 -17.25 10.13 -4.00
N LYS A 150 -17.95 10.03 -2.87
CA LYS A 150 -17.54 9.18 -1.73
C LYS A 150 -17.63 7.69 -2.06
N GLU A 151 -18.65 7.26 -2.82
CA GLU A 151 -18.76 5.90 -3.33
C GLU A 151 -17.53 5.53 -4.18
N LEU A 152 -17.12 6.42 -5.08
CA LEU A 152 -15.92 6.22 -5.91
C LEU A 152 -14.63 6.19 -5.09
N LYS A 153 -14.49 7.07 -4.08
CA LYS A 153 -13.32 7.08 -3.20
C LYS A 153 -13.21 5.77 -2.41
N ILE A 154 -14.34 5.24 -1.90
CA ILE A 154 -14.40 3.95 -1.20
C ILE A 154 -14.02 2.81 -2.14
N LEU A 155 -14.57 2.77 -3.35
CA LEU A 155 -14.22 1.74 -4.34
C LEU A 155 -12.74 1.81 -4.70
N LYS A 156 -12.18 3.00 -4.91
CA LYS A 156 -10.75 3.20 -5.18
C LYS A 156 -9.88 2.74 -4.00
N CYS A 157 -10.31 3.01 -2.77
CA CYS A 157 -9.64 2.54 -1.56
C CYS A 157 -9.57 1.01 -1.54
N LEU A 158 -10.68 0.31 -1.80
CA LEU A 158 -10.73 -1.14 -1.85
C LEU A 158 -9.88 -1.72 -3.01
N LEU A 159 -9.85 -1.07 -4.17
CA LEU A 159 -9.03 -1.47 -5.31
C LEU A 159 -7.53 -1.33 -5.05
N ASN A 160 -7.12 -0.26 -4.35
CA ASN A 160 -5.73 -0.09 -3.94
C ASN A 160 -5.26 -1.19 -2.97
N HIS A 161 -6.20 -1.88 -2.31
CA HIS A 161 -5.97 -2.98 -1.36
C HIS A 161 -6.65 -4.27 -1.84
N GLU A 162 -6.67 -4.49 -3.16
CA GLU A 162 -7.30 -5.68 -3.74
C GLU A 162 -6.73 -6.95 -3.12
N GLY A 163 -7.62 -7.89 -2.76
CA GLY A 163 -7.27 -9.13 -2.08
C GLY A 163 -7.16 -9.03 -0.56
N GLN A 164 -7.16 -7.82 0.01
CA GLN A 164 -7.05 -7.59 1.46
C GLN A 164 -8.40 -7.24 2.09
N VAL A 165 -8.54 -7.54 3.37
CA VAL A 165 -9.71 -7.15 4.16
C VAL A 165 -9.42 -5.81 4.82
N LEU A 166 -10.21 -4.79 4.51
CA LEU A 166 -10.16 -3.51 5.20
C LEU A 166 -11.29 -3.40 6.21
N SER A 167 -10.96 -2.98 7.43
CA SER A 167 -11.96 -2.62 8.43
C SER A 167 -12.70 -1.33 8.03
N ARG A 168 -13.88 -1.09 8.63
CA ARG A 168 -14.64 0.15 8.39
C ARG A 168 -13.85 1.40 8.74
N MET A 169 -13.12 1.36 9.86
CA MET A 169 -12.28 2.48 10.29
C MET A 169 -11.13 2.73 9.30
N GLN A 170 -10.43 1.69 8.84
CA GLN A 170 -9.39 1.83 7.83
C GLN A 170 -9.90 2.49 6.53
N ILE A 171 -11.12 2.14 6.09
CA ILE A 171 -11.75 2.79 4.93
C ILE A 171 -12.06 4.26 5.23
N ILE A 172 -12.61 4.57 6.42
CA ILE A 172 -12.90 5.94 6.85
C ILE A 172 -11.62 6.78 6.87
N ASP A 173 -10.59 6.31 7.54
CA ASP A 173 -9.31 7.01 7.68
C ASP A 173 -8.66 7.34 6.33
N GLN A 174 -8.86 6.48 5.33
CA GLN A 174 -8.34 6.73 4.00
C GLN A 174 -9.22 7.67 3.15
N VAL A 175 -10.54 7.60 3.30
CA VAL A 175 -11.49 8.33 2.44
C VAL A 175 -11.85 9.71 3.00
N TRP A 176 -11.76 9.91 4.33
CA TRP A 176 -12.10 11.18 5.02
C TRP A 176 -10.89 11.90 5.60
N LYS A 177 -9.67 11.59 5.15
CA LYS A 177 -8.40 12.20 5.61
C LYS A 177 -8.37 13.73 5.66
N GLU A 178 -9.16 14.41 4.83
CA GLU A 178 -9.11 15.86 4.63
C GLU A 178 -10.34 16.58 5.21
N THR A 179 -11.15 15.90 6.03
CA THR A 179 -12.39 16.49 6.57
C THR A 179 -12.46 16.28 8.09
N ASP A 180 -12.80 17.33 8.82
CA ASP A 180 -13.01 17.29 10.27
C ASP A 180 -14.29 16.53 10.65
N ASP A 181 -15.16 16.23 9.68
CA ASP A 181 -16.45 15.56 9.88
C ASP A 181 -16.28 14.06 9.58
N ILE A 182 -15.77 13.33 10.57
CA ILE A 182 -15.54 11.88 10.48
C ILE A 182 -16.88 11.17 10.77
N PRO A 183 -17.43 10.38 9.82
CA PRO A 183 -18.69 9.70 10.01
C PRO A 183 -18.54 8.48 10.94
N TYR A 184 -19.67 8.01 11.47
CA TYR A 184 -19.70 6.72 12.17
C TYR A 184 -19.36 5.56 11.21
N ASP A 185 -18.72 4.52 11.73
CA ASP A 185 -18.23 3.36 10.97
C ASP A 185 -19.30 2.68 10.10
N ARG A 186 -20.54 2.62 10.58
CA ARG A 186 -21.70 2.04 9.86
C ARG A 186 -22.07 2.77 8.57
N VAL A 187 -21.58 3.99 8.36
CA VAL A 187 -21.81 4.72 7.11
C VAL A 187 -21.19 3.98 5.92
N ILE A 188 -20.11 3.25 6.15
CA ILE A 188 -19.45 2.43 5.12
C ILE A 188 -20.41 1.35 4.60
N ASP A 189 -21.21 0.73 5.48
CA ASP A 189 -22.16 -0.32 5.08
C ASP A 189 -23.20 0.23 4.08
N VAL A 190 -23.62 1.48 4.26
CA VAL A 190 -24.55 2.15 3.35
C VAL A 190 -23.89 2.38 2.00
N TYR A 191 -22.68 2.95 1.97
CA TYR A 191 -21.96 3.17 0.72
C TYR A 191 -21.65 1.88 -0.04
N ILE A 192 -21.23 0.83 0.64
CA ILE A 192 -20.99 -0.48 0.01
C ILE A 192 -22.29 -1.07 -0.56
N LYS A 193 -23.40 -0.95 0.17
CA LYS A 193 -24.71 -1.39 -0.33
C LYS A 193 -25.11 -0.64 -1.61
N GLU A 194 -24.93 0.69 -1.62
CA GLU A 194 -25.24 1.51 -2.80
C GLU A 194 -24.31 1.20 -3.97
N LEU A 195 -23.01 1.03 -3.75
CA LEU A 195 -22.04 0.61 -4.77
C LEU A 195 -22.46 -0.73 -5.41
N ARG A 196 -22.76 -1.74 -4.59
CA ARG A 196 -23.20 -3.05 -5.07
C ARG A 196 -24.49 -2.95 -5.89
N LYS A 197 -25.44 -2.13 -5.44
CA LYS A 197 -26.72 -1.93 -6.10
C LYS A 197 -26.57 -1.18 -7.43
N LYS A 198 -25.89 -0.03 -7.42
CA LYS A 198 -25.74 0.84 -8.59
C LYS A 198 -24.88 0.22 -9.68
N LEU A 199 -23.79 -0.41 -9.29
CA LEU A 199 -22.77 -0.93 -10.21
C LEU A 199 -22.85 -2.45 -10.39
N GLN A 200 -23.78 -3.14 -9.72
CA GLN A 200 -23.92 -4.60 -9.76
C GLN A 200 -22.61 -5.34 -9.46
N LEU A 201 -21.83 -4.79 -8.52
CA LEU A 201 -20.52 -5.33 -8.13
C LEU A 201 -20.67 -6.57 -7.26
N ASP A 202 -20.19 -7.71 -7.76
CA ASP A 202 -20.10 -8.98 -7.01
C ASP A 202 -18.68 -9.27 -6.48
N CYS A 203 -17.71 -8.43 -6.86
CA CYS A 203 -16.32 -8.55 -6.42
C CYS A 203 -16.03 -7.96 -5.04
N ILE A 204 -17.00 -7.30 -4.39
CA ILE A 204 -16.85 -6.82 -3.02
C ILE A 204 -17.50 -7.81 -2.07
N THR A 205 -16.72 -8.44 -1.19
CA THR A 205 -17.19 -9.41 -0.19
C THR A 205 -17.23 -8.78 1.19
N THR A 206 -18.27 -9.12 1.99
CA THR A 206 -18.35 -8.71 3.40
C THR A 206 -17.72 -9.80 4.27
N ILE A 207 -16.72 -9.45 5.05
CA ILE A 207 -16.16 -10.31 6.09
C ILE A 207 -16.83 -9.92 7.41
N ARG A 208 -17.67 -10.82 7.93
CA ARG A 208 -18.50 -10.54 9.13
C ARG A 208 -17.64 -10.11 10.30
N ASN A 209 -18.06 -9.06 11.00
CA ASN A 209 -17.41 -8.44 12.15
C ASN A 209 -15.99 -7.87 11.90
N VAL A 210 -15.48 -7.91 10.64
CA VAL A 210 -14.17 -7.38 10.27
C VAL A 210 -14.34 -6.18 9.33
N GLY A 211 -14.86 -6.38 8.12
CA GLY A 211 -14.93 -5.31 7.14
C GLY A 211 -15.28 -5.80 5.74
N TYR A 212 -14.56 -5.27 4.74
CA TYR A 212 -14.83 -5.53 3.34
C TYR A 212 -13.54 -5.91 2.60
N LYS A 213 -13.68 -6.83 1.65
CA LYS A 213 -12.62 -7.26 0.74
C LYS A 213 -13.11 -7.08 -0.69
N LEU A 214 -12.27 -6.50 -1.56
CA LEU A 214 -12.48 -6.50 -3.00
C LEU A 214 -11.55 -7.51 -3.64
N GLU A 215 -12.08 -8.40 -4.48
CA GLU A 215 -11.31 -9.42 -5.17
C GLU A 215 -11.98 -9.72 -6.51
N ARG A 216 -11.29 -9.42 -7.59
CA ARG A 216 -11.76 -9.77 -8.96
C ARG A 216 -11.48 -11.25 -9.22
N LYS A 217 -12.51 -11.95 -9.69
CA LYS A 217 -12.41 -13.35 -10.15
C LYS A 217 -12.15 -13.40 -11.63
#